data_7487c16266f344db32efd1af88391de9
#
_entry.id   7487c16266f344db32efd1af88391de9
#
_cell.length_a   1.000
_cell.length_b   1.000
_cell.length_c   1.000
_cell.angle_alpha   90.00
_cell.angle_beta   90.00
_cell.angle_gamma   90.00
#
_symmetry.space_group_name_H-M   'P 1'
#
loop_
_entity.id
_entity.type
_entity.pdbx_description
1 polymer ?
#
loop_
_entity_poly.entity_id
_entity_poly.type
_entity_poly.pdbx_seq_one_letter_code
_entity_poly.pdbx_strand_id
1 'polypeptide(L)'
;MSVVRASGAMVPALWYSEVVNVLLLAERQRVITPDESASYLSSLSIWEIVQDSVHPALCQAQVTHLGRVYKLTAYDATYLELAMRRAAMLATFDRKLAAATRAAGVRVFGDAV
;
A
#
# COMPACT_ATOMS: atom_id res chain seq x y z
N MET A 1 -3.26 1.14 2.21
CA MET A 1 -2.05 1.96 2.07
C MET A 1 -1.70 2.14 0.60
N SER A 2 -0.89 3.12 0.28
CA SER A 2 -0.50 3.41 -1.09
C SER A 2 0.77 4.26 -1.09
N VAL A 3 1.38 4.39 -2.29
CA VAL A 3 2.53 5.27 -2.50
C VAL A 3 2.02 6.53 -3.21
N VAL A 4 2.31 7.69 -2.64
CA VAL A 4 1.76 8.97 -3.09
C VAL A 4 2.82 9.82 -3.77
N ARG A 5 2.50 10.30 -4.96
CA ARG A 5 3.31 11.24 -5.74
C ARG A 5 2.46 12.46 -6.10
N ALA A 6 3.11 13.51 -6.60
CA ALA A 6 2.39 14.70 -7.08
C ALA A 6 1.34 14.38 -8.16
N SER A 7 1.55 13.31 -8.94
CA SER A 7 0.65 12.90 -10.03
C SER A 7 -0.45 11.92 -9.61
N GLY A 8 -0.54 11.56 -8.33
CA GLY A 8 -1.55 10.62 -7.83
C GLY A 8 -0.97 9.49 -7.01
N ALA A 9 -1.73 8.40 -6.84
CA ALA A 9 -1.35 7.24 -6.06
C ALA A 9 -0.83 6.11 -6.94
N MET A 10 0.20 5.40 -6.45
CA MET A 10 0.72 4.19 -7.05
C MET A 10 0.61 3.05 -6.06
N VAL A 11 0.28 1.86 -6.54
CA VAL A 11 0.06 0.69 -5.69
C VAL A 11 0.75 -0.53 -6.29
N PRO A 12 1.22 -1.47 -5.45
CA PRO A 12 1.63 -2.78 -5.95
C PRO A 12 0.42 -3.61 -6.35
N ALA A 13 0.63 -4.66 -7.15
CA ALA A 13 -0.45 -5.55 -7.60
C ALA A 13 -1.23 -6.14 -6.42
N LEU A 14 -0.56 -6.43 -5.31
CA LEU A 14 -1.19 -7.01 -4.13
C LEU A 14 -2.27 -6.11 -3.51
N TRP A 15 -2.23 -4.79 -3.75
CA TRP A 15 -3.20 -3.84 -3.23
C TRP A 15 -4.63 -4.19 -3.63
N TYR A 16 -4.82 -4.66 -4.85
CA TYR A 16 -6.15 -5.01 -5.35
C TYR A 16 -6.76 -6.15 -4.53
N SER A 17 -5.98 -7.17 -4.19
CA SER A 17 -6.43 -8.27 -3.33
C SER A 17 -6.64 -7.81 -1.89
N GLU A 18 -5.82 -6.92 -1.40
CA GLU A 18 -5.98 -6.39 -0.04
C GLU A 18 -7.27 -5.58 0.11
N VAL A 19 -7.62 -4.78 -0.90
CA VAL A 19 -8.90 -4.05 -0.91
C VAL A 19 -10.07 -5.03 -0.84
N VAL A 20 -10.05 -6.08 -1.65
CA VAL A 20 -11.09 -7.10 -1.65
C VAL A 20 -11.16 -7.79 -0.28
N ASN A 21 -10.01 -8.08 0.32
CA ASN A 21 -9.98 -8.72 1.64
C ASN A 21 -10.61 -7.85 2.74
N VAL A 22 -10.35 -6.55 2.70
CA VAL A 22 -10.98 -5.60 3.64
C VAL A 22 -12.50 -5.60 3.47
N LEU A 23 -12.98 -5.59 2.23
CA LEU A 23 -14.42 -5.62 1.94
C LEU A 23 -15.06 -6.94 2.39
N LEU A 24 -14.42 -8.06 2.10
CA LEU A 24 -14.93 -9.38 2.53
C LEU A 24 -15.01 -9.48 4.05
N LEU A 25 -14.00 -9.00 4.75
CA LEU A 25 -14.01 -8.99 6.21
C LEU A 25 -15.14 -8.11 6.75
N ALA A 26 -15.33 -6.94 6.18
CA ALA A 26 -16.41 -6.03 6.58
C ALA A 26 -17.79 -6.62 6.33
N GLU A 27 -17.97 -7.36 5.22
CA GLU A 27 -19.21 -8.09 4.94
C GLU A 27 -19.47 -9.19 5.96
N ARG A 28 -18.44 -9.96 6.30
CA ARG A 28 -18.56 -11.04 7.31
C ARG A 28 -18.93 -10.50 8.69
N GLN A 29 -18.43 -9.31 9.00
CA GLN A 29 -18.74 -8.61 10.26
C GLN A 29 -20.06 -7.83 10.19
N ARG A 30 -20.76 -7.89 9.05
CA ARG A 30 -22.03 -7.19 8.79
C ARG A 30 -21.94 -5.66 8.95
N VAL A 31 -20.76 -5.12 8.67
CA VAL A 31 -20.55 -3.67 8.66
C VAL A 31 -21.02 -3.06 7.32
N ILE A 32 -20.85 -3.80 6.23
CA ILE A 32 -21.29 -3.40 4.90
C ILE A 32 -22.01 -4.57 4.20
N THR A 33 -22.79 -4.24 3.19
CA THR A 33 -23.47 -5.21 2.34
C THR A 33 -22.64 -5.53 1.09
N PRO A 34 -22.90 -6.68 0.41
CA PRO A 34 -22.29 -6.95 -0.90
C PRO A 34 -22.52 -5.86 -1.95
N ASP A 35 -23.70 -5.23 -1.94
CA ASP A 35 -24.00 -4.12 -2.85
C ASP A 35 -23.13 -2.91 -2.57
N GLU A 36 -22.87 -2.61 -1.30
CA GLU A 36 -21.98 -1.52 -0.92
C GLU A 36 -20.53 -1.82 -1.32
N SER A 37 -20.08 -3.06 -1.20
CA SER A 37 -18.76 -3.49 -1.69
C SER A 37 -18.64 -3.28 -3.21
N ALA A 38 -19.66 -3.68 -3.96
CA ALA A 38 -19.69 -3.51 -5.41
C ALA A 38 -19.64 -2.03 -5.82
N SER A 39 -20.39 -1.19 -5.10
CA SER A 39 -20.38 0.26 -5.32
C SER A 39 -19.01 0.87 -5.03
N TYR A 40 -18.36 0.44 -3.96
CA TYR A 40 -17.02 0.89 -3.61
C TYR A 40 -16.01 0.53 -4.70
N LEU A 41 -16.01 -0.73 -5.16
CA LEU A 41 -15.10 -1.18 -6.21
C LEU A 41 -15.31 -0.40 -7.52
N SER A 42 -16.57 -0.14 -7.87
CA SER A 42 -16.88 0.68 -9.06
C SER A 42 -16.36 2.11 -8.91
N SER A 43 -16.41 2.67 -7.71
CA SER A 43 -15.94 4.04 -7.46
C SER A 43 -14.42 4.18 -7.59
N LEU A 44 -13.67 3.10 -7.39
CA LEU A 44 -12.20 3.15 -7.50
C LEU A 44 -11.73 3.50 -8.91
N SER A 45 -12.53 3.24 -9.93
CA SER A 45 -12.17 3.54 -11.32
C SER A 45 -12.08 5.04 -11.61
N ILE A 46 -12.68 5.89 -10.78
CA ILE A 46 -12.62 7.35 -10.95
C ILE A 46 -11.38 7.97 -10.28
N TRP A 47 -10.63 7.19 -9.49
CA TRP A 47 -9.41 7.65 -8.86
C TRP A 47 -8.19 7.37 -9.74
N GLU A 48 -7.22 8.27 -9.72
CA GLU A 48 -5.98 8.10 -10.48
C GLU A 48 -5.04 7.16 -9.72
N ILE A 49 -5.36 5.87 -9.75
CA ILE A 49 -4.56 4.81 -9.12
C ILE A 49 -3.81 4.07 -10.21
N VAL A 50 -2.48 4.08 -10.12
CA VAL A 50 -1.59 3.42 -11.09
C VAL A 50 -0.94 2.23 -10.41
N GLN A 51 -1.01 1.06 -11.06
CA GLN A 51 -0.30 -0.11 -10.59
C GLN A 51 1.18 -0.02 -10.99
N ASP A 52 2.07 -0.39 -10.05
CA ASP A 52 3.48 -0.54 -10.34
C ASP A 52 3.69 -1.57 -11.45
N SER A 53 4.41 -1.20 -12.48
CA SER A 53 4.63 -2.03 -13.66
C SER A 53 5.84 -2.96 -13.54
N VAL A 54 6.65 -2.81 -12.51
CA VAL A 54 7.83 -3.66 -12.29
C VAL A 54 7.38 -5.02 -11.79
N HIS A 55 7.89 -6.09 -12.43
CA HIS A 55 7.52 -7.45 -12.03
C HIS A 55 7.99 -7.73 -10.60
N PRO A 56 7.13 -8.29 -9.73
CA PRO A 56 7.48 -8.54 -8.32
C PRO A 56 8.75 -9.35 -8.12
N ALA A 57 9.07 -10.28 -9.01
CA ALA A 57 10.27 -11.10 -8.91
C ALA A 57 11.56 -10.27 -8.91
N LEU A 58 11.55 -9.10 -9.56
CA LEU A 58 12.71 -8.20 -9.60
C LEU A 58 12.92 -7.45 -8.29
N CYS A 59 11.90 -7.40 -7.43
CA CYS A 59 11.92 -6.68 -6.17
C CYS A 59 12.14 -7.57 -4.96
N GLN A 60 12.11 -8.90 -5.12
CA GLN A 60 12.11 -9.84 -4.00
C GLN A 60 13.32 -9.70 -3.09
N ALA A 61 14.51 -9.49 -3.64
CA ALA A 61 15.73 -9.35 -2.84
C ALA A 61 15.65 -8.11 -1.94
N GLN A 62 15.22 -6.99 -2.48
CA GLN A 62 15.10 -5.75 -1.72
C GLN A 62 13.95 -5.82 -0.70
N VAL A 63 12.82 -6.40 -1.07
CA VAL A 63 11.70 -6.63 -0.14
C VAL A 63 12.14 -7.49 1.03
N THR A 64 12.87 -8.56 0.77
CA THR A 64 13.41 -9.44 1.81
C THR A 64 14.35 -8.68 2.74
N HIS A 65 15.24 -7.87 2.17
CA HIS A 65 16.18 -7.05 2.94
C HIS A 65 15.43 -6.07 3.87
N LEU A 66 14.46 -5.35 3.34
CA LEU A 66 13.66 -4.40 4.11
C LEU A 66 12.86 -5.09 5.22
N GLY A 67 12.31 -6.25 4.91
CA GLY A 67 11.59 -7.06 5.90
C GLY A 67 12.48 -7.45 7.08
N ARG A 68 13.74 -7.80 6.80
CA ARG A 68 14.70 -8.15 7.87
C ARG A 68 15.15 -6.93 8.67
N VAL A 69 15.50 -5.85 7.99
CA VAL A 69 16.03 -4.65 8.64
C VAL A 69 14.99 -3.99 9.54
N TYR A 70 13.76 -3.88 9.05
CA TYR A 70 12.68 -3.17 9.76
C TYR A 70 11.66 -4.11 10.41
N LYS A 71 11.91 -5.42 10.37
CA LYS A 71 11.01 -6.44 10.95
C LYS A 71 9.58 -6.32 10.43
N LEU A 72 9.45 -6.13 9.13
CA LEU A 72 8.17 -6.02 8.44
C LEU A 72 7.77 -7.35 7.83
N THR A 73 6.45 -7.53 7.62
CA THR A 73 5.97 -8.59 6.76
C THR A 73 6.41 -8.31 5.31
N ALA A 74 6.39 -9.32 4.46
CA ALA A 74 6.67 -9.15 3.03
C ALA A 74 5.67 -8.16 2.39
N TYR A 75 4.42 -8.17 2.85
CA TYR A 75 3.39 -7.27 2.33
C TYR A 75 3.71 -5.81 2.64
N ASP A 76 4.01 -5.48 3.89
CA ASP A 76 4.40 -4.14 4.29
C ASP A 76 5.71 -3.70 3.64
N ALA A 77 6.69 -4.59 3.58
CA ALA A 77 7.97 -4.32 2.93
C ALA A 77 7.82 -4.05 1.43
N THR A 78 6.81 -4.64 0.78
CA THR A 78 6.51 -4.38 -0.63
C THR A 78 6.11 -2.92 -0.85
N TYR A 79 5.29 -2.35 0.02
CA TYR A 79 4.92 -0.93 -0.07
C TYR A 79 6.11 -0.01 0.20
N LEU A 80 6.92 -0.35 1.18
CA LEU A 80 8.12 0.44 1.50
C LEU A 80 9.12 0.42 0.34
N GLU A 81 9.34 -0.74 -0.27
CA GLU A 81 10.22 -0.88 -1.43
C GLU A 81 9.73 -0.01 -2.59
N LEU A 82 8.45 -0.04 -2.88
CA LEU A 82 7.86 0.76 -3.94
C LEU A 82 8.06 2.26 -3.68
N ALA A 83 7.81 2.72 -2.46
CA ALA A 83 8.00 4.11 -2.09
C ALA A 83 9.46 4.56 -2.24
N MET A 84 10.39 3.72 -1.82
CA MET A 84 11.83 4.01 -1.96
C MET A 84 12.25 4.07 -3.43
N ARG A 85 11.84 3.09 -4.22
CA ARG A 85 12.21 2.98 -5.63
C ARG A 85 11.65 4.14 -6.46
N ARG A 86 10.48 4.64 -6.11
CA ARG A 86 9.83 5.76 -6.81
C ARG A 86 10.11 7.12 -6.18
N ALA A 87 10.93 7.18 -5.13
CA ALA A 87 11.21 8.41 -4.39
C ALA A 87 9.91 9.15 -4.02
N ALA A 88 8.95 8.40 -3.47
CA ALA A 88 7.61 8.86 -3.18
C ALA A 88 7.30 8.73 -1.69
N MET A 89 6.20 9.32 -1.25
CA MET A 89 5.71 9.18 0.12
C MET A 89 4.91 7.91 0.28
N LEU A 90 4.91 7.32 1.48
CA LEU A 90 4.08 6.18 1.81
C LEU A 90 2.89 6.64 2.65
N ALA A 91 1.68 6.28 2.23
CA ALA A 91 0.46 6.53 2.97
C ALA A 91 0.04 5.26 3.71
N THR A 92 -0.01 5.32 5.03
CA THR A 92 -0.41 4.21 5.88
C THR A 92 -0.96 4.71 7.21
N PHE A 93 -1.91 3.97 7.77
CA PHE A 93 -2.37 4.18 9.14
C PHE A 93 -1.67 3.25 10.14
N ASP A 94 -0.88 2.30 9.67
CA ASP A 94 -0.14 1.37 10.52
C ASP A 94 1.07 2.08 11.14
N ARG A 95 1.10 2.14 12.47
CA ARG A 95 2.15 2.87 13.20
C ARG A 95 3.52 2.23 13.03
N LYS A 96 3.58 0.90 13.00
CA LYS A 96 4.83 0.16 12.84
C LYS A 96 5.43 0.40 11.46
N LEU A 97 4.61 0.34 10.42
CA LEU A 97 5.04 0.62 9.06
C LEU A 97 5.45 2.08 8.90
N ALA A 98 4.70 3.01 9.48
CA ALA A 98 5.07 4.42 9.45
C ALA A 98 6.43 4.68 10.10
N ALA A 99 6.70 4.07 11.26
CA ALA A 99 7.98 4.20 11.94
C ALA A 99 9.13 3.63 11.10
N ALA A 100 8.94 2.46 10.48
CA ALA A 100 9.93 1.85 9.60
C ALA A 100 10.18 2.71 8.36
N THR A 101 9.13 3.30 7.80
CA THR A 101 9.21 4.18 6.64
C THR A 101 10.07 5.41 6.94
N ARG A 102 9.84 6.05 8.08
CA ARG A 102 10.67 7.20 8.52
C ARG A 102 12.10 6.80 8.77
N ALA A 103 12.33 5.65 9.41
CA ALA A 103 13.67 5.13 9.66
C ALA A 103 14.42 4.83 8.36
N ALA A 104 13.73 4.44 7.31
CA ALA A 104 14.29 4.20 5.98
C ALA A 104 14.54 5.49 5.18
N GLY A 105 14.23 6.65 5.74
CA GLY A 105 14.42 7.92 5.06
C GLY A 105 13.31 8.28 4.08
N VAL A 106 12.17 7.59 4.14
CA VAL A 106 11.02 7.84 3.28
C VAL A 106 9.99 8.66 4.06
N ARG A 107 9.39 9.62 3.39
CA ARG A 107 8.35 10.46 4.01
C ARG A 107 7.04 9.68 4.12
N VAL A 108 6.34 9.90 5.23
CA VAL A 108 5.00 9.39 5.44
C VAL A 108 4.01 10.48 5.04
N PHE A 109 3.02 10.12 4.21
CA PHE A 109 1.99 11.06 3.77
C PHE A 109 1.19 11.58 4.98
N GLY A 110 1.06 12.89 5.05
CA GLY A 110 0.39 13.55 6.16
C GLY A 110 1.31 14.04 7.28
N ASP A 111 2.59 13.64 7.27
CA ASP A 111 3.55 14.19 8.23
C ASP A 111 3.80 15.68 7.94
N ALA A 112 4.03 16.42 9.00
CA ALA A 112 4.47 17.82 8.88
C ALA A 112 5.82 17.89 8.18
N VAL A 113 5.99 18.87 7.32
CA VAL A 113 7.24 19.08 6.58
C VAL A 113 8.25 19.82 7.46
#